data_43b1ef31106ff042e6bb662f8431fab9
#
_entry.id   43b1ef31106ff042e6bb662f8431fab9
#
_cell.length_a   1.000
_cell.length_b   1.000
_cell.length_c   1.000
_cell.angle_alpha   90.00
_cell.angle_beta   90.00
_cell.angle_gamma   90.00
#
_symmetry.space_group_name_H-M   'P 1'
#
loop_
_entity.id
_entity.type
_entity.pdbx_description
1 polymer ?
#
loop_
_entity_poly.entity_id
_entity_poly.type
_entity_poly.pdbx_seq_one_letter_code
_entity_poly.pdbx_strand_id
1 'polypeptide(L)'
;MIHPTAIIDPSAQIGENVKIGPWTHIGAHVKIGDYCEIASHVVVKGPSVIGERNKIYQFSTIGDDTPDLKYQGEPTGLVIANNNVIREGVTIHRGTVQDRGETYIGSNNLLMAYVHIGHDCIVGDHTILINNASLAGHVSLGDWSILSGYVLVHQYVHIGPHCFIGPSAIILHDVPAFVTAYGSPAEPRTINREGLKRREFSAEQIVLANRAYKLLYRRGLPLKEAVKEIAALGDDEVITMLLTSIRNSTRGIIR
;
A
#
# COMPACT_ATOMS: atom_id res chain seq x y z
N MET A 1 13.96 -16.94 -18.65
CA MET A 1 13.89 -18.43 -18.71
C MET A 1 12.54 -18.86 -18.16
N ILE A 2 11.74 -19.55 -18.97
CA ILE A 2 10.40 -20.03 -18.56
C ILE A 2 10.48 -21.56 -18.38
N HIS A 3 10.01 -22.05 -17.22
CA HIS A 3 10.01 -23.48 -16.93
C HIS A 3 8.97 -24.21 -17.82
N PRO A 4 9.27 -25.41 -18.34
CA PRO A 4 8.36 -26.13 -19.26
C PRO A 4 7.00 -26.49 -18.69
N THR A 5 6.86 -26.54 -17.36
CA THR A 5 5.58 -26.83 -16.69
C THR A 5 4.79 -25.57 -16.32
N ALA A 6 5.29 -24.38 -16.65
CA ALA A 6 4.51 -23.16 -16.52
C ALA A 6 3.39 -23.12 -17.57
N ILE A 7 2.21 -22.69 -17.16
CA ILE A 7 1.04 -22.56 -18.03
C ILE A 7 0.87 -21.06 -18.32
N ILE A 8 1.03 -20.68 -19.58
CA ILE A 8 0.95 -19.27 -20.00
C ILE A 8 -0.12 -19.16 -21.08
N ASP A 9 -1.10 -18.28 -20.84
CA ASP A 9 -2.14 -17.99 -21.83
C ASP A 9 -1.53 -17.35 -23.09
N PRO A 10 -1.95 -17.72 -24.30
CA PRO A 10 -1.43 -17.16 -25.54
C PRO A 10 -1.59 -15.65 -25.68
N SER A 11 -2.53 -15.02 -24.98
CA SER A 11 -2.72 -13.56 -24.98
C SER A 11 -1.80 -12.81 -23.99
N ALA A 12 -1.09 -13.54 -23.12
CA ALA A 12 -0.16 -12.93 -22.19
C ALA A 12 1.07 -12.36 -22.90
N GLN A 13 1.52 -11.20 -22.46
CA GLN A 13 2.70 -10.52 -22.98
C GLN A 13 3.82 -10.60 -21.94
N ILE A 14 4.91 -11.28 -22.26
CA ILE A 14 6.04 -11.50 -21.38
C ILE A 14 7.25 -10.72 -21.92
N GLY A 15 7.80 -9.86 -21.09
CA GLY A 15 8.96 -9.04 -21.42
C GLY A 15 10.28 -9.83 -21.53
N GLU A 16 11.35 -9.09 -21.74
CA GLU A 16 12.69 -9.67 -21.88
C GLU A 16 13.25 -10.14 -20.52
N ASN A 17 14.04 -11.23 -20.58
CA ASN A 17 14.74 -11.77 -19.40
C ASN A 17 13.85 -12.14 -18.21
N VAL A 18 12.57 -12.36 -18.43
CA VAL A 18 11.63 -12.82 -17.39
C VAL A 18 11.94 -14.28 -17.04
N LYS A 19 11.94 -14.58 -15.74
CA LYS A 19 12.04 -15.95 -15.21
C LYS A 19 10.69 -16.37 -14.65
N ILE A 20 10.20 -17.53 -15.08
CA ILE A 20 8.93 -18.11 -14.58
C ILE A 20 9.21 -19.53 -14.12
N GLY A 21 8.92 -19.79 -12.84
CA GLY A 21 9.13 -21.07 -12.19
C GLY A 21 8.09 -22.14 -12.56
N PRO A 22 8.31 -23.38 -12.11
CA PRO A 22 7.42 -24.50 -12.41
C PRO A 22 6.02 -24.31 -11.79
N TRP A 23 5.01 -24.82 -12.50
CA TRP A 23 3.62 -24.85 -12.05
C TRP A 23 3.00 -23.45 -11.82
N THR A 24 3.61 -22.42 -12.38
CA THR A 24 3.08 -21.06 -12.36
C THR A 24 2.06 -20.91 -13.48
N HIS A 25 0.95 -20.26 -13.19
CA HIS A 25 -0.11 -19.97 -14.15
C HIS A 25 -0.18 -18.47 -14.44
N ILE A 26 0.03 -18.10 -15.70
CA ILE A 26 -0.15 -16.73 -16.21
C ILE A 26 -1.39 -16.72 -17.09
N GLY A 27 -2.43 -16.03 -16.64
CA GLY A 27 -3.73 -15.96 -17.30
C GLY A 27 -3.79 -15.01 -18.50
N ALA A 28 -4.98 -14.98 -19.10
CA ALA A 28 -5.26 -14.11 -20.23
C ALA A 28 -5.10 -12.62 -19.91
N HIS A 29 -4.65 -11.84 -20.89
CA HIS A 29 -4.52 -10.39 -20.79
C HIS A 29 -3.57 -9.89 -19.68
N VAL A 30 -2.63 -10.74 -19.24
CA VAL A 30 -1.55 -10.36 -18.33
C VAL A 30 -0.39 -9.78 -19.13
N LYS A 31 0.17 -8.65 -18.65
CA LYS A 31 1.42 -8.07 -19.16
C LYS A 31 2.47 -8.09 -18.07
N ILE A 32 3.65 -8.60 -18.35
CA ILE A 32 4.78 -8.66 -17.41
C ILE A 32 5.98 -7.97 -18.05
N GLY A 33 6.49 -6.94 -17.39
CA GLY A 33 7.67 -6.19 -17.82
C GLY A 33 8.97 -6.97 -17.65
N ASP A 34 10.05 -6.37 -18.12
CA ASP A 34 11.36 -6.99 -18.22
C ASP A 34 11.97 -7.34 -16.86
N TYR A 35 12.83 -8.36 -16.87
CA TYR A 35 13.63 -8.78 -15.69
C TYR A 35 12.82 -9.22 -14.47
N CYS A 36 11.53 -9.53 -14.64
CA CYS A 36 10.73 -10.07 -13.54
C CYS A 36 11.14 -11.51 -13.20
N GLU A 37 11.09 -11.83 -11.91
CA GLU A 37 11.31 -13.18 -11.39
C GLU A 37 10.03 -13.68 -10.71
N ILE A 38 9.38 -14.67 -11.30
CA ILE A 38 8.16 -15.29 -10.78
C ILE A 38 8.52 -16.71 -10.33
N ALA A 39 8.35 -16.99 -9.04
CA ALA A 39 8.68 -18.28 -8.46
C ALA A 39 7.70 -19.40 -8.91
N SER A 40 7.84 -20.58 -8.34
CA SER A 40 6.92 -21.69 -8.60
C SER A 40 5.54 -21.48 -7.98
N HIS A 41 4.50 -22.09 -8.56
CA HIS A 41 3.13 -22.10 -8.00
C HIS A 41 2.55 -20.70 -7.76
N VAL A 42 2.90 -19.73 -8.59
CA VAL A 42 2.29 -18.40 -8.59
C VAL A 42 1.12 -18.40 -9.57
N VAL A 43 0.02 -17.76 -9.20
CA VAL A 43 -1.11 -17.51 -10.10
C VAL A 43 -1.19 -16.03 -10.39
N VAL A 44 -1.13 -15.65 -11.67
CA VAL A 44 -1.36 -14.28 -12.13
C VAL A 44 -2.57 -14.31 -13.05
N LYS A 45 -3.61 -13.59 -12.68
CA LYS A 45 -4.82 -13.41 -13.50
C LYS A 45 -4.87 -12.01 -14.11
N GLY A 46 -5.52 -11.89 -15.25
CA GLY A 46 -5.70 -10.62 -15.94
C GLY A 46 -7.17 -10.15 -15.98
N PRO A 47 -7.39 -8.90 -16.39
CA PRO A 47 -6.39 -7.94 -16.87
C PRO A 47 -5.43 -7.45 -15.78
N SER A 48 -4.13 -7.64 -15.98
CA SER A 48 -3.12 -7.18 -15.02
C SER A 48 -1.86 -6.71 -15.75
N VAL A 49 -1.29 -5.61 -15.29
CA VAL A 49 -0.02 -5.07 -15.79
C VAL A 49 0.98 -5.09 -14.65
N ILE A 50 2.06 -5.84 -14.81
CA ILE A 50 3.18 -5.95 -13.88
C ILE A 50 4.38 -5.29 -14.55
N GLY A 51 4.92 -4.24 -13.94
CA GLY A 51 6.10 -3.52 -14.42
C GLY A 51 7.38 -4.35 -14.36
N GLU A 52 8.51 -3.67 -14.44
CA GLU A 52 9.83 -4.30 -14.53
C GLU A 52 10.40 -4.70 -13.16
N ARG A 53 11.33 -5.69 -13.16
CA ARG A 53 12.15 -6.09 -12.00
C ARG A 53 11.37 -6.45 -10.76
N ASN A 54 10.13 -6.88 -10.92
CA ASN A 54 9.34 -7.40 -9.81
C ASN A 54 9.76 -8.84 -9.46
N LYS A 55 9.78 -9.16 -8.17
CA LYS A 55 10.02 -10.51 -7.65
C LYS A 55 8.77 -11.02 -6.96
N ILE A 56 8.17 -12.09 -7.49
CA ILE A 56 6.94 -12.68 -6.95
C ILE A 56 7.25 -14.09 -6.48
N TYR A 57 7.06 -14.33 -5.20
CA TYR A 57 7.37 -15.61 -4.56
C TYR A 57 6.19 -16.57 -4.60
N GLN A 58 6.48 -17.84 -4.32
CA GLN A 58 5.56 -18.97 -4.45
C GLN A 58 4.26 -18.80 -3.68
N PHE A 59 3.21 -19.44 -4.20
CA PHE A 59 1.85 -19.46 -3.65
C PHE A 59 1.14 -18.09 -3.59
N SER A 60 1.70 -17.08 -4.25
CA SER A 60 1.03 -15.78 -4.38
C SER A 60 -0.05 -15.85 -5.47
N THR A 61 -1.16 -15.13 -5.22
CA THR A 61 -2.26 -14.95 -6.18
C THR A 61 -2.40 -13.48 -6.50
N ILE A 62 -2.12 -13.13 -7.75
CA ILE A 62 -2.00 -11.76 -8.22
C ILE A 62 -3.08 -11.48 -9.25
N GLY A 63 -3.90 -10.46 -9.03
CA GLY A 63 -4.95 -10.03 -9.97
C GLY A 63 -6.16 -10.96 -10.01
N ASP A 64 -6.45 -11.68 -8.93
CA ASP A 64 -7.66 -12.49 -8.86
C ASP A 64 -8.92 -11.63 -8.78
N ASP A 65 -10.05 -12.24 -9.05
CA ASP A 65 -11.36 -11.61 -8.90
C ASP A 65 -11.55 -11.10 -7.49
N THR A 66 -12.20 -9.96 -7.35
CA THR A 66 -12.51 -9.43 -6.02
C THR A 66 -13.52 -10.35 -5.30
N PRO A 67 -13.37 -10.56 -3.98
CA PRO A 67 -14.36 -11.29 -3.18
C PRO A 67 -15.61 -10.46 -2.85
N ASP A 68 -15.76 -9.23 -3.41
CA ASP A 68 -16.97 -8.44 -3.21
C ASP A 68 -18.18 -9.13 -3.85
N LEU A 69 -19.24 -9.33 -3.08
CA LEU A 69 -20.48 -9.95 -3.53
C LEU A 69 -21.17 -9.23 -4.70
N LYS A 70 -20.82 -7.99 -4.94
CA LYS A 70 -21.36 -7.19 -6.07
C LYS A 70 -20.64 -7.46 -7.38
N TYR A 71 -19.47 -8.08 -7.35
CA TYR A 71 -18.68 -8.37 -8.54
C TYR A 71 -19.40 -9.42 -9.41
N GLN A 72 -19.55 -9.15 -10.70
CA GLN A 72 -20.25 -10.01 -11.66
C GLN A 72 -19.37 -10.42 -12.83
N GLY A 73 -18.03 -10.34 -12.67
CA GLY A 73 -17.08 -10.70 -13.73
C GLY A 73 -16.68 -9.53 -14.64
N GLU A 74 -16.83 -8.28 -14.18
CA GLU A 74 -16.48 -7.10 -14.95
C GLU A 74 -14.96 -7.05 -15.22
N PRO A 75 -14.54 -6.51 -16.38
CA PRO A 75 -13.13 -6.49 -16.79
C PRO A 75 -12.34 -5.38 -16.08
N THR A 76 -12.24 -5.48 -14.76
CA THR A 76 -11.43 -4.57 -13.93
C THR A 76 -9.96 -4.97 -13.91
N GLY A 77 -9.08 -4.07 -13.50
CA GLY A 77 -7.63 -4.22 -13.66
C GLY A 77 -6.84 -4.25 -12.34
N LEU A 78 -5.58 -4.65 -12.51
CA LEU A 78 -4.51 -4.49 -11.53
C LEU A 78 -3.28 -3.90 -12.21
N VAL A 79 -2.66 -2.89 -11.61
CA VAL A 79 -1.36 -2.38 -12.01
C VAL A 79 -0.37 -2.50 -10.85
N ILE A 80 0.76 -3.14 -11.11
CA ILE A 80 1.92 -3.20 -10.21
C ILE A 80 3.09 -2.52 -10.94
N ALA A 81 3.63 -1.46 -10.38
CA ALA A 81 4.77 -0.75 -10.95
C ALA A 81 6.07 -1.57 -10.80
N ASN A 82 7.20 -0.95 -10.55
CA ASN A 82 8.51 -1.59 -10.73
C ASN A 82 9.19 -1.95 -9.39
N ASN A 83 10.14 -2.89 -9.43
CA ASN A 83 11.07 -3.21 -8.34
C ASN A 83 10.38 -3.67 -7.04
N ASN A 84 9.20 -4.24 -7.09
CA ASN A 84 8.52 -4.73 -5.90
C ASN A 84 8.99 -6.15 -5.55
N VAL A 85 9.04 -6.43 -4.25
CA VAL A 85 9.27 -7.77 -3.71
C VAL A 85 7.97 -8.25 -3.07
N ILE A 86 7.32 -9.21 -3.70
CA ILE A 86 6.05 -9.80 -3.26
C ILE A 86 6.34 -11.21 -2.77
N ARG A 87 6.31 -11.38 -1.44
CA ARG A 87 6.68 -12.62 -0.79
C ARG A 87 5.57 -13.68 -0.90
N GLU A 88 5.85 -14.83 -0.31
CA GLU A 88 5.02 -16.02 -0.42
C GLU A 88 3.60 -15.83 0.13
N GLY A 89 2.63 -16.42 -0.56
CA GLY A 89 1.23 -16.42 -0.15
C GLY A 89 0.53 -15.06 -0.15
N VAL A 90 1.11 -14.05 -0.80
CA VAL A 90 0.47 -12.73 -0.95
C VAL A 90 -0.74 -12.83 -1.87
N THR A 91 -1.82 -12.13 -1.52
CA THR A 91 -3.01 -12.01 -2.37
C THR A 91 -3.27 -10.56 -2.74
N ILE A 92 -3.43 -10.26 -4.02
CA ILE A 92 -3.75 -8.93 -4.55
C ILE A 92 -4.93 -9.07 -5.51
N HIS A 93 -6.05 -8.42 -5.20
CA HIS A 93 -7.26 -8.44 -6.03
C HIS A 93 -7.32 -7.27 -7.00
N ARG A 94 -8.01 -7.48 -8.14
CA ARG A 94 -8.31 -6.41 -9.10
C ARG A 94 -9.31 -5.42 -8.51
N GLY A 95 -9.47 -4.27 -9.16
CA GLY A 95 -10.46 -3.25 -8.79
C GLY A 95 -11.91 -3.68 -9.06
N THR A 96 -12.84 -2.76 -8.80
CA THR A 96 -14.28 -2.93 -9.05
C THR A 96 -14.82 -1.77 -9.89
N VAL A 97 -15.90 -1.99 -10.63
CA VAL A 97 -16.56 -0.93 -11.41
C VAL A 97 -17.28 0.12 -10.56
N GLN A 98 -17.40 -0.14 -9.26
CA GLN A 98 -18.01 0.80 -8.31
C GLN A 98 -17.08 1.93 -7.92
N ASP A 99 -15.79 1.80 -8.21
CA ASP A 99 -14.79 2.84 -7.96
C ASP A 99 -13.93 3.04 -9.22
N ARG A 100 -12.62 2.89 -9.11
CA ARG A 100 -11.64 3.19 -10.17
C ARG A 100 -11.53 2.10 -11.25
N GLY A 101 -12.10 0.94 -11.00
CA GLY A 101 -11.93 -0.23 -11.87
C GLY A 101 -10.53 -0.84 -11.81
N GLU A 102 -9.66 -0.38 -10.90
CA GLU A 102 -8.26 -0.78 -10.85
C GLU A 102 -7.70 -0.74 -9.43
N THR A 103 -6.93 -1.75 -9.08
CA THR A 103 -6.03 -1.75 -7.92
C THR A 103 -4.64 -1.33 -8.38
N TYR A 104 -3.96 -0.45 -7.64
CA TYR A 104 -2.65 0.08 -7.99
C TYR A 104 -1.62 -0.15 -6.89
N ILE A 105 -0.46 -0.70 -7.27
CA ILE A 105 0.72 -0.87 -6.41
C ILE A 105 1.87 -0.10 -7.03
N GLY A 106 2.43 0.85 -6.32
CA GLY A 106 3.59 1.64 -6.73
C GLY A 106 4.87 0.82 -6.83
N SER A 107 6.00 1.51 -6.77
CA SER A 107 7.33 0.91 -6.96
C SER A 107 8.09 0.73 -5.65
N ASN A 108 9.10 -0.17 -5.66
CA ASN A 108 10.04 -0.37 -4.55
C ASN A 108 9.39 -0.83 -3.24
N ASN A 109 8.26 -1.51 -3.32
CA ASN A 109 7.54 -2.00 -2.15
C ASN A 109 8.01 -3.40 -1.72
N LEU A 110 7.92 -3.66 -0.42
CA LEU A 110 8.09 -4.99 0.15
C LEU A 110 6.76 -5.45 0.76
N LEU A 111 6.14 -6.42 0.11
CA LEU A 111 4.96 -7.13 0.63
C LEU A 111 5.42 -8.47 1.19
N MET A 112 5.48 -8.58 2.53
CA MET A 112 5.95 -9.81 3.18
C MET A 112 4.88 -10.91 3.13
N ALA A 113 5.24 -12.09 3.64
CA ALA A 113 4.40 -13.27 3.53
C ALA A 113 2.97 -13.06 4.05
N TYR A 114 2.01 -13.60 3.27
CA TYR A 114 0.57 -13.58 3.58
C TYR A 114 -0.04 -12.17 3.70
N VAL A 115 0.58 -11.15 3.13
CA VAL A 115 -0.04 -9.82 2.99
C VAL A 115 -1.25 -9.93 2.06
N HIS A 116 -2.33 -9.24 2.42
CA HIS A 116 -3.53 -9.13 1.60
C HIS A 116 -3.77 -7.68 1.15
N ILE A 117 -3.99 -7.48 -0.15
CA ILE A 117 -4.40 -6.21 -0.75
C ILE A 117 -5.78 -6.41 -1.39
N GLY A 118 -6.79 -5.76 -0.81
CA GLY A 118 -8.15 -5.76 -1.33
C GLY A 118 -8.28 -4.97 -2.64
N HIS A 119 -9.45 -5.06 -3.24
CA HIS A 119 -9.78 -4.37 -4.49
C HIS A 119 -9.73 -2.84 -4.34
N ASP A 120 -9.45 -2.14 -5.43
CA ASP A 120 -9.41 -0.67 -5.51
C ASP A 120 -8.43 0.02 -4.54
N CYS A 121 -7.51 -0.75 -3.95
CA CYS A 121 -6.46 -0.18 -3.12
C CYS A 121 -5.45 0.61 -3.95
N ILE A 122 -4.89 1.66 -3.35
CA ILE A 122 -3.75 2.42 -3.86
C ILE A 122 -2.61 2.27 -2.86
N VAL A 123 -1.55 1.60 -3.24
CA VAL A 123 -0.31 1.51 -2.46
C VAL A 123 0.74 2.37 -3.14
N GLY A 124 1.29 3.33 -2.41
CA GLY A 124 2.34 4.22 -2.90
C GLY A 124 3.69 3.52 -3.09
N ASP A 125 4.74 4.32 -3.14
CA ASP A 125 6.09 3.83 -3.34
C ASP A 125 6.83 3.58 -2.00
N HIS A 126 7.83 2.69 -2.04
CA HIS A 126 8.71 2.42 -0.89
C HIS A 126 7.99 1.98 0.38
N THR A 127 6.82 1.37 0.28
CA THR A 127 6.07 0.88 1.43
C THR A 127 6.56 -0.50 1.88
N ILE A 128 6.37 -0.79 3.16
CA ILE A 128 6.66 -2.11 3.73
C ILE A 128 5.39 -2.60 4.44
N LEU A 129 4.84 -3.70 3.95
CA LEU A 129 3.76 -4.42 4.61
C LEU A 129 4.35 -5.72 5.17
N ILE A 130 4.36 -5.81 6.50
CA ILE A 130 4.95 -6.95 7.21
C ILE A 130 3.91 -8.08 7.30
N ASN A 131 4.37 -9.30 7.51
CA ASN A 131 3.58 -10.54 7.48
C ASN A 131 2.14 -10.37 7.99
N ASN A 132 1.18 -10.87 7.21
CA ASN A 132 -0.25 -10.85 7.50
C ASN A 132 -0.89 -9.45 7.65
N ALA A 133 -0.21 -8.38 7.24
CA ALA A 133 -0.86 -7.07 7.14
C ALA A 133 -1.92 -7.13 6.02
N SER A 134 -3.10 -6.57 6.29
CA SER A 134 -4.25 -6.65 5.37
C SER A 134 -4.87 -5.29 5.15
N LEU A 135 -5.03 -4.93 3.88
CA LEU A 135 -5.77 -3.78 3.42
C LEU A 135 -7.12 -4.25 2.89
N ALA A 136 -8.21 -3.80 3.49
CA ALA A 136 -9.54 -4.00 2.93
C ALA A 136 -9.71 -3.14 1.65
N GLY A 137 -10.83 -3.28 0.94
CA GLY A 137 -11.05 -2.55 -0.30
C GLY A 137 -10.95 -1.03 -0.16
N HIS A 138 -10.50 -0.35 -1.22
CA HIS A 138 -10.42 1.11 -1.33
C HIS A 138 -9.45 1.80 -0.36
N VAL A 139 -8.53 1.07 0.26
CA VAL A 139 -7.51 1.65 1.15
C VAL A 139 -6.45 2.37 0.32
N SER A 140 -6.06 3.57 0.79
CA SER A 140 -4.93 4.31 0.23
C SER A 140 -3.79 4.34 1.26
N LEU A 141 -2.63 3.83 0.87
CA LEU A 141 -1.41 3.80 1.67
C LEU A 141 -0.35 4.70 1.04
N GLY A 142 0.01 5.78 1.73
CA GLY A 142 1.00 6.74 1.26
C GLY A 142 2.44 6.21 1.29
N ASP A 143 3.29 6.86 0.51
CA ASP A 143 4.68 6.49 0.32
C ASP A 143 5.44 6.33 1.64
N TRP A 144 6.42 5.42 1.64
CA TRP A 144 7.31 5.21 2.78
C TRP A 144 6.61 4.76 4.06
N SER A 145 5.34 4.39 4.01
CA SER A 145 4.62 3.91 5.18
C SER A 145 4.96 2.45 5.47
N ILE A 146 4.98 2.11 6.75
CA ILE A 146 5.27 0.76 7.23
C ILE A 146 4.08 0.27 8.04
N LEU A 147 3.50 -0.85 7.61
CA LEU A 147 2.50 -1.59 8.36
C LEU A 147 3.16 -2.82 8.99
N SER A 148 3.21 -2.87 10.31
CA SER A 148 3.78 -4.01 11.02
C SER A 148 2.91 -5.26 10.89
N GLY A 149 3.41 -6.40 11.37
CA GLY A 149 2.70 -7.67 11.25
C GLY A 149 1.30 -7.66 11.87
N TYR A 150 0.37 -8.32 11.18
CA TYR A 150 -1.05 -8.44 11.58
C TYR A 150 -1.80 -7.10 11.71
N VAL A 151 -1.36 -6.06 11.03
CA VAL A 151 -2.13 -4.81 10.92
C VAL A 151 -3.34 -5.05 10.03
N LEU A 152 -4.52 -4.62 10.50
CA LEU A 152 -5.78 -4.66 9.75
C LEU A 152 -6.25 -3.25 9.45
N VAL A 153 -6.45 -2.92 8.18
CA VAL A 153 -6.91 -1.60 7.74
C VAL A 153 -8.33 -1.71 7.18
N HIS A 154 -9.25 -0.97 7.79
CA HIS A 154 -10.66 -0.94 7.37
C HIS A 154 -10.80 -0.31 5.97
N GLN A 155 -11.83 -0.72 5.23
CA GLN A 155 -12.12 -0.17 3.90
C GLN A 155 -12.23 1.36 3.88
N TYR A 156 -11.80 1.97 2.78
CA TYR A 156 -11.79 3.43 2.55
C TYR A 156 -10.88 4.24 3.48
N VAL A 157 -10.03 3.62 4.26
CA VAL A 157 -9.07 4.33 5.11
C VAL A 157 -7.91 4.88 4.26
N HIS A 158 -7.52 6.12 4.55
CA HIS A 158 -6.31 6.75 4.04
C HIS A 158 -5.21 6.77 5.10
N ILE A 159 -4.08 6.15 4.81
CA ILE A 159 -2.86 6.24 5.63
C ILE A 159 -1.90 7.16 4.89
N GLY A 160 -1.59 8.31 5.47
CA GLY A 160 -0.67 9.29 4.90
C GLY A 160 0.76 8.76 4.78
N PRO A 161 1.62 9.47 4.03
CA PRO A 161 3.01 9.05 3.84
C PRO A 161 3.82 9.06 5.14
N HIS A 162 4.90 8.27 5.14
CA HIS A 162 5.86 8.14 6.24
C HIS A 162 5.27 7.64 7.56
N CYS A 163 4.07 7.06 7.57
CA CYS A 163 3.47 6.49 8.77
C CYS A 163 4.19 5.21 9.24
N PHE A 164 4.08 4.93 10.52
CA PHE A 164 4.44 3.65 11.09
C PHE A 164 3.26 3.10 11.90
N ILE A 165 2.74 1.98 11.47
CA ILE A 165 1.64 1.30 12.17
C ILE A 165 2.20 0.10 12.90
N GLY A 166 2.05 0.09 14.22
CA GLY A 166 2.58 -0.96 15.09
C GLY A 166 1.87 -2.30 14.94
N PRO A 167 2.47 -3.38 15.44
CA PRO A 167 1.95 -4.73 15.24
C PRO A 167 0.54 -4.91 15.81
N SER A 168 -0.26 -5.70 15.13
CA SER A 168 -1.65 -6.04 15.49
C SER A 168 -2.59 -4.84 15.69
N ALA A 169 -2.25 -3.68 15.11
CA ALA A 169 -3.12 -2.52 15.15
C ALA A 169 -4.32 -2.67 14.21
N ILE A 170 -5.49 -2.18 14.65
CA ILE A 170 -6.71 -2.11 13.82
C ILE A 170 -7.01 -0.66 13.50
N ILE A 171 -6.90 -0.31 12.21
CA ILE A 171 -7.08 1.04 11.70
C ILE A 171 -8.50 1.21 11.18
N LEU A 172 -9.32 1.98 11.90
CA LEU A 172 -10.72 2.25 11.54
C LEU A 172 -10.95 3.65 10.94
N HIS A 173 -10.00 4.56 11.16
CA HIS A 173 -10.04 5.95 10.69
C HIS A 173 -8.73 6.32 10.01
N ASP A 174 -8.73 7.43 9.27
CA ASP A 174 -7.57 7.87 8.51
C ASP A 174 -6.40 8.25 9.42
N VAL A 175 -5.19 7.96 8.94
CA VAL A 175 -3.95 8.24 9.69
C VAL A 175 -3.18 9.35 8.96
N PRO A 176 -3.05 10.55 9.53
CA PRO A 176 -2.29 11.63 8.92
C PRO A 176 -0.81 11.29 8.75
N ALA A 177 -0.15 11.97 7.81
CA ALA A 177 1.27 11.77 7.50
C ALA A 177 2.16 11.81 8.76
N PHE A 178 3.23 11.03 8.72
CA PHE A 178 4.26 10.94 9.77
C PHE A 178 3.84 10.26 11.08
N VAL A 179 2.57 9.95 11.26
CA VAL A 179 2.06 9.43 12.54
C VAL A 179 2.53 7.99 12.77
N THR A 180 2.94 7.75 14.01
CA THR A 180 3.10 6.40 14.57
C THR A 180 1.84 6.06 15.36
N ALA A 181 1.15 4.97 14.99
CA ALA A 181 -0.09 4.52 15.62
C ALA A 181 0.01 3.08 16.12
N TYR A 182 -0.62 2.79 17.25
CA TYR A 182 -0.69 1.46 17.87
C TYR A 182 -2.07 1.21 18.47
N GLY A 183 -2.43 -0.05 18.61
CA GLY A 183 -3.61 -0.48 19.37
C GLY A 183 -4.78 -0.96 18.54
N SER A 184 -5.83 -1.39 19.23
CA SER A 184 -7.08 -1.92 18.66
C SER A 184 -8.27 -1.38 19.45
N PRO A 185 -8.95 -0.33 18.97
CA PRO A 185 -8.62 0.49 17.78
C PRO A 185 -7.30 1.25 17.91
N ALA A 186 -6.71 1.61 16.78
CA ALA A 186 -5.42 2.29 16.77
C ALA A 186 -5.54 3.75 17.20
N GLU A 187 -4.58 4.19 18.00
CA GLU A 187 -4.44 5.55 18.51
C GLU A 187 -3.10 6.17 18.11
N PRO A 188 -3.05 7.51 17.87
CA PRO A 188 -1.81 8.19 17.56
C PRO A 188 -0.91 8.29 18.81
N ARG A 189 0.34 7.84 18.70
CA ARG A 189 1.30 7.84 19.83
C ARG A 189 2.35 8.91 19.73
N THR A 190 2.96 9.05 18.54
CA THR A 190 4.04 9.99 18.23
C THR A 190 4.17 10.17 16.72
N ILE A 191 5.22 10.86 16.28
CA ILE A 191 5.68 10.84 14.88
C ILE A 191 6.68 9.70 14.65
N ASN A 192 6.79 9.23 13.40
CA ASN A 192 7.77 8.23 12.96
C ASN A 192 9.18 8.84 12.82
N ARG A 193 9.74 9.30 13.93
CA ARG A 193 11.03 10.00 13.97
C ARG A 193 12.17 9.21 13.34
N GLU A 194 12.25 7.93 13.62
CA GLU A 194 13.34 7.09 13.09
C GLU A 194 13.19 6.86 11.58
N GLY A 195 11.96 6.71 11.10
CA GLY A 195 11.68 6.65 9.66
C GLY A 195 12.09 7.95 8.96
N LEU A 196 11.76 9.10 9.53
CA LEU A 196 12.13 10.40 8.97
C LEU A 196 13.65 10.58 8.92
N LYS A 197 14.38 10.25 9.99
CA LYS A 197 15.86 10.29 9.99
C LYS A 197 16.47 9.43 8.90
N ARG A 198 15.98 8.19 8.73
CA ARG A 198 16.49 7.26 7.71
C ARG A 198 16.23 7.74 6.29
N ARG A 199 15.30 8.67 6.09
CA ARG A 199 14.93 9.28 4.81
C ARG A 199 15.46 10.69 4.68
N GLU A 200 16.48 11.03 5.49
CA GLU A 200 17.26 12.27 5.40
C GLU A 200 16.48 13.57 5.64
N PHE A 201 15.32 13.48 6.33
CA PHE A 201 14.68 14.71 6.81
C PHE A 201 15.59 15.43 7.79
N SER A 202 15.70 16.75 7.63
CA SER A 202 16.55 17.56 8.50
C SER A 202 16.07 17.54 9.95
N ALA A 203 16.97 17.90 10.88
CA ALA A 203 16.60 18.01 12.29
C ALA A 203 15.48 19.02 12.51
N GLU A 204 15.50 20.12 11.76
CA GLU A 204 14.48 21.19 11.77
C GLU A 204 13.13 20.66 11.28
N GLN A 205 13.10 19.90 10.19
CA GLN A 205 11.89 19.27 9.65
C GLN A 205 11.28 18.28 10.65
N ILE A 206 12.11 17.46 11.30
CA ILE A 206 11.65 16.52 12.33
C ILE A 206 11.08 17.25 13.56
N VAL A 207 11.69 18.35 13.97
CA VAL A 207 11.17 19.21 15.05
C VAL A 207 9.84 19.84 14.62
N LEU A 208 9.73 20.29 13.38
CA LEU A 208 8.52 20.89 12.81
C LEU A 208 7.37 19.87 12.75
N ALA A 209 7.63 18.65 12.25
CA ALA A 209 6.66 17.54 12.24
C ALA A 209 6.15 17.24 13.67
N ASN A 210 7.06 17.21 14.64
CA ASN A 210 6.68 16.96 16.04
C ASN A 210 5.85 18.11 16.64
N ARG A 211 6.15 19.35 16.26
CA ARG A 211 5.36 20.53 16.68
C ARG A 211 3.94 20.45 16.09
N ALA A 212 3.82 20.14 14.81
CA ALA A 212 2.52 19.95 14.14
C ALA A 212 1.72 18.79 14.77
N TYR A 213 2.37 17.65 15.05
CA TYR A 213 1.77 16.53 15.77
C TYR A 213 1.20 16.95 17.15
N LYS A 214 1.96 17.74 17.92
CA LYS A 214 1.49 18.24 19.22
C LYS A 214 0.27 19.14 19.11
N LEU A 215 0.22 20.00 18.09
CA LEU A 215 -0.96 20.84 17.81
C LEU A 215 -2.18 19.97 17.49
N LEU A 216 -1.99 18.92 16.68
CA LEU A 216 -3.06 18.05 16.26
C LEU A 216 -3.61 17.16 17.40
N TYR A 217 -2.74 16.65 18.28
CA TYR A 217 -3.10 15.55 19.19
C TYR A 217 -2.91 15.85 20.69
N ARG A 218 -2.14 16.88 21.06
CA ARG A 218 -1.75 17.10 22.47
C ARG A 218 -2.22 18.41 23.08
N ARG A 219 -2.80 19.29 22.26
CA ARG A 219 -3.28 20.60 22.72
C ARG A 219 -4.78 20.66 23.02
N GLY A 220 -5.51 19.58 22.76
CA GLY A 220 -6.97 19.54 22.97
C GLY A 220 -7.77 20.45 22.01
N LEU A 221 -7.13 20.94 20.92
CA LEU A 221 -7.77 21.83 19.95
C LEU A 221 -8.81 21.06 19.11
N PRO A 222 -9.95 21.68 18.78
CA PRO A 222 -10.80 21.19 17.70
C PRO A 222 -10.00 21.04 16.39
N LEU A 223 -10.35 20.06 15.55
CA LEU A 223 -9.57 19.77 14.33
C LEU A 223 -9.38 21.00 13.45
N LYS A 224 -10.41 21.81 13.25
CA LYS A 224 -10.33 23.05 12.43
C LYS A 224 -9.30 24.04 12.98
N GLU A 225 -9.25 24.21 14.29
CA GLU A 225 -8.28 25.09 14.93
C GLU A 225 -6.87 24.52 14.86
N ALA A 226 -6.70 23.21 15.11
CA ALA A 226 -5.42 22.54 14.95
C ALA A 226 -4.86 22.70 13.54
N VAL A 227 -5.69 22.50 12.50
CA VAL A 227 -5.30 22.69 11.09
C VAL A 227 -4.86 24.14 10.82
N LYS A 228 -5.57 25.14 11.36
CA LYS A 228 -5.19 26.56 11.22
C LYS A 228 -3.84 26.86 11.89
N GLU A 229 -3.65 26.38 13.11
CA GLU A 229 -2.39 26.54 13.83
C GLU A 229 -1.21 25.83 13.15
N ILE A 230 -1.46 24.64 12.57
CA ILE A 230 -0.45 23.90 11.80
C ILE A 230 -0.09 24.68 10.54
N ALA A 231 -1.07 25.23 9.82
CA ALA A 231 -0.82 26.03 8.61
C ALA A 231 -0.01 27.31 8.93
N ALA A 232 -0.18 27.89 10.11
CA ALA A 232 0.60 29.06 10.55
C ALA A 232 2.06 28.74 10.87
N LEU A 233 2.49 27.46 10.86
CA LEU A 233 3.90 27.08 11.04
C LEU A 233 4.77 27.35 9.80
N GLY A 234 4.19 27.63 8.65
CA GLY A 234 4.86 27.96 7.39
C GLY A 234 4.58 26.96 6.27
N ASP A 235 5.28 27.12 5.16
CA ASP A 235 5.05 26.40 3.89
C ASP A 235 6.07 25.26 3.67
N ASP A 236 6.68 24.74 4.72
CA ASP A 236 7.60 23.61 4.62
C ASP A 236 6.86 22.36 4.08
N GLU A 237 7.58 21.54 3.35
CA GLU A 237 7.06 20.29 2.76
C GLU A 237 6.37 19.40 3.80
N VAL A 238 6.94 19.32 5.01
CA VAL A 238 6.38 18.54 6.12
C VAL A 238 4.98 19.04 6.50
N ILE A 239 4.79 20.35 6.55
CA ILE A 239 3.48 20.96 6.85
C ILE A 239 2.50 20.70 5.71
N THR A 240 2.95 20.91 4.48
CA THR A 240 2.13 20.69 3.29
C THR A 240 1.66 19.22 3.21
N MET A 241 2.55 18.27 3.43
CA MET A 241 2.26 16.84 3.39
C MET A 241 1.26 16.43 4.49
N LEU A 242 1.46 16.92 5.71
CA LEU A 242 0.55 16.66 6.83
C LEU A 242 -0.84 17.25 6.56
N LEU A 243 -0.92 18.52 6.14
CA LEU A 243 -2.20 19.17 5.86
C LEU A 243 -2.94 18.52 4.69
N THR A 244 -2.21 18.08 3.66
CA THR A 244 -2.79 17.35 2.53
C THR A 244 -3.40 16.03 3.00
N SER A 245 -2.70 15.26 3.83
CA SER A 245 -3.24 14.00 4.36
C SER A 245 -4.49 14.22 5.23
N ILE A 246 -4.57 15.32 5.98
CA ILE A 246 -5.76 15.66 6.78
C ILE A 246 -6.92 16.11 5.87
N ARG A 247 -6.64 16.91 4.82
CA ARG A 247 -7.67 17.36 3.88
C ARG A 247 -8.29 16.23 3.07
N ASN A 248 -7.49 15.23 2.73
CA ASN A 248 -7.95 14.04 1.99
C ASN A 248 -8.72 13.05 2.86
N SER A 249 -8.80 13.29 4.17
CA SER A 249 -9.54 12.42 5.08
C SER A 249 -11.04 12.45 4.79
N THR A 250 -11.61 11.28 4.55
CA THR A 250 -13.05 11.09 4.31
C THR A 250 -13.76 10.41 5.47
N ARG A 251 -13.02 9.68 6.31
CA ARG A 251 -13.55 8.92 7.45
C ARG A 251 -13.29 9.57 8.81
N GLY A 252 -12.72 10.78 8.83
CA GLY A 252 -12.15 11.37 10.03
C GLY A 252 -10.81 10.71 10.39
N ILE A 253 -9.96 11.45 11.09
CA ILE A 253 -8.64 10.96 11.50
C ILE A 253 -8.69 10.23 12.85
N ILE A 254 -7.75 9.31 13.10
CA ILE A 254 -7.52 8.75 14.45
C ILE A 254 -7.24 9.88 15.43
N ARG A 255 -7.87 9.82 16.62
CA ARG A 255 -7.67 10.82 17.70
C ARG A 255 -7.79 10.19 19.08
#